data_dbfcbd7b36a25a50f3aa5f015b5dcec7
#
_entry.id   dbfcbd7b36a25a50f3aa5f015b5dcec7
#
_cell.length_a   1.000
_cell.length_b   1.000
_cell.length_c   1.000
_cell.angle_alpha   90.00
_cell.angle_beta   90.00
_cell.angle_gamma   90.00
#
_symmetry.space_group_name_H-M   'P 1'
#
loop_
_entity.id
_entity.type
_entity.pdbx_description
1 polymer ?
#
loop_
_entity_poly.entity_id
_entity_poly.type
_entity_poly.pdbx_seq_one_letter_code
_entity_poly.pdbx_strand_id
1 'polypeptide(L)'
;MKICLLGNNLTNLLLANILVKKKILIDIFFIPKTKLSNNNTRTIAISNENHKFLNKYIRSFSTFGWPSENIKIYSEKSSSSELFEFQIKNENNFYLVKYNEFYKLLQNNIKNNKFVKFIKLKKYNLDFLNKKNYNLIINSDQNSPITKKFFHRI
;
A
#
# COMPACT_ATOMS: atom_id res chain seq x y z
N MET A 1 3.41 -11.62 -19.66
CA MET A 1 3.66 -11.88 -18.22
C MET A 1 2.39 -11.65 -17.44
N LYS A 2 2.07 -12.56 -16.50
CA LYS A 2 0.88 -12.49 -15.64
C LYS A 2 1.27 -12.67 -14.18
N ILE A 3 0.82 -11.76 -13.30
CA ILE A 3 1.14 -11.74 -11.88
C ILE A 3 -0.12 -11.94 -11.04
N CYS A 4 0.00 -12.72 -9.98
CA CYS A 4 -1.02 -12.89 -8.96
C CYS A 4 -0.64 -12.10 -7.71
N LEU A 5 -1.53 -11.25 -7.22
CA LEU A 5 -1.39 -10.55 -5.95
C LEU A 5 -2.44 -11.09 -4.96
N LEU A 6 -2.00 -11.58 -3.82
CA LEU A 6 -2.87 -12.04 -2.74
C LEU A 6 -3.04 -10.94 -1.70
N GLY A 7 -4.25 -10.45 -1.56
CA GLY A 7 -4.64 -9.34 -0.67
C GLY A 7 -4.95 -8.05 -1.42
N ASN A 8 -6.06 -7.42 -1.05
CA ASN A 8 -6.45 -6.08 -1.52
C ASN A 8 -6.09 -5.06 -0.43
N ASN A 9 -4.81 -4.77 -0.32
CA ASN A 9 -4.23 -3.85 0.66
C ASN A 9 -3.36 -2.80 -0.04
N LEU A 10 -2.87 -1.84 0.73
CA LEU A 10 -2.12 -0.70 0.20
C LEU A 10 -0.89 -1.14 -0.60
N THR A 11 -0.15 -2.14 -0.10
CA THR A 11 1.07 -2.65 -0.74
C THR A 11 0.79 -3.21 -2.14
N ASN A 12 -0.22 -4.10 -2.25
CA ASN A 12 -0.58 -4.70 -3.54
C ASN A 12 -1.21 -3.69 -4.51
N LEU A 13 -2.01 -2.74 -4.01
CA LEU A 13 -2.57 -1.67 -4.84
C LEU A 13 -1.47 -0.77 -5.39
N LEU A 14 -0.48 -0.41 -4.56
CA LEU A 14 0.67 0.37 -4.98
C LEU A 14 1.48 -0.34 -6.07
N LEU A 15 1.82 -1.61 -5.81
CA LEU A 15 2.54 -2.45 -6.76
C LEU A 15 1.77 -2.59 -8.09
N ALA A 16 0.46 -2.81 -8.03
CA ALA A 16 -0.38 -2.89 -9.23
C ALA A 16 -0.35 -1.59 -10.04
N ASN A 17 -0.41 -0.42 -9.40
CA ASN A 17 -0.30 0.88 -10.08
C ASN A 17 1.03 1.03 -10.84
N ILE A 18 2.12 0.54 -10.25
CA ILE A 18 3.45 0.57 -10.89
C ILE A 18 3.51 -0.40 -12.09
N LEU A 19 3.08 -1.65 -11.88
CA LEU A 19 3.18 -2.72 -12.86
C LEU A 19 2.28 -2.51 -14.09
N VAL A 20 1.13 -1.88 -13.91
CA VAL A 20 0.21 -1.52 -15.01
C VAL A 20 0.89 -0.62 -16.04
N LYS A 21 1.78 0.29 -15.62
CA LYS A 21 2.56 1.12 -16.55
C LYS A 21 3.46 0.28 -17.48
N LYS A 22 3.80 -0.93 -17.07
CA LYS A 22 4.57 -1.91 -17.86
C LYS A 22 3.67 -2.87 -18.66
N LYS A 23 2.35 -2.62 -18.71
CA LYS A 23 1.34 -3.46 -19.40
C LYS A 23 1.35 -4.93 -18.93
N ILE A 24 1.65 -5.17 -17.67
CA ILE A 24 1.64 -6.49 -17.04
C ILE A 24 0.22 -6.84 -16.62
N LEU A 25 -0.23 -8.07 -16.93
CA LEU A 25 -1.52 -8.58 -16.48
C LEU A 25 -1.47 -8.92 -14.99
N ILE A 26 -2.45 -8.45 -14.23
CA ILE A 26 -2.49 -8.57 -12.76
C ILE A 26 -3.86 -9.08 -12.33
N ASP A 27 -3.86 -10.18 -11.60
CA ASP A 27 -5.04 -10.67 -10.88
C ASP A 27 -4.84 -10.40 -9.38
N ILE A 28 -5.71 -9.59 -8.78
CA ILE A 28 -5.73 -9.29 -7.34
C ILE A 28 -6.81 -10.13 -6.68
N PHE A 29 -6.41 -11.11 -5.89
CA PHE A 29 -7.30 -11.99 -5.14
C PHE A 29 -7.45 -11.51 -3.70
N PHE A 30 -8.68 -11.44 -3.21
CA PHE A 30 -8.92 -11.00 -1.84
C PHE A 30 -10.23 -11.56 -1.26
N ILE A 31 -10.26 -11.71 0.05
CA ILE A 31 -11.48 -11.95 0.80
C ILE A 31 -12.02 -10.59 1.26
N PRO A 32 -13.27 -10.23 0.90
CA PRO A 32 -13.84 -8.97 1.35
C PRO A 32 -13.89 -8.92 2.88
N LYS A 33 -13.39 -7.85 3.46
CA LYS A 33 -13.58 -7.59 4.90
C LYS A 33 -15.03 -7.16 5.12
N THR A 34 -15.70 -7.80 6.05
CA THR A 34 -17.13 -7.59 6.35
C THR A 34 -17.45 -6.20 6.89
N LYS A 35 -16.49 -5.50 7.45
CA LYS A 35 -16.57 -4.06 7.80
C LYS A 35 -15.17 -3.45 7.65
N LEU A 36 -15.02 -2.50 6.74
CA LEU A 36 -14.02 -1.45 6.93
C LEU A 36 -14.51 -0.69 8.16
N SER A 37 -13.81 -0.78 9.28
CA SER A 37 -14.11 0.12 10.39
C SER A 37 -13.96 1.55 9.84
N ASN A 38 -15.05 2.30 9.79
CA ASN A 38 -15.06 3.68 9.30
C ASN A 38 -14.16 4.61 10.13
N ASN A 39 -13.63 4.11 11.24
CA ASN A 39 -12.79 4.83 12.19
C ASN A 39 -11.27 4.70 11.92
N ASN A 40 -10.84 4.20 10.78
CA ASN A 40 -9.40 4.21 10.47
C ASN A 40 -8.94 5.63 10.08
N THR A 41 -8.73 6.46 11.09
CA THR A 41 -8.08 7.78 11.01
C THR A 41 -6.56 7.69 10.84
N ARG A 42 -6.05 6.47 10.58
CA ARG A 42 -4.61 6.23 10.48
C ARG A 42 -3.98 7.10 9.40
N THR A 43 -2.92 7.79 9.80
CA THR A 43 -2.05 8.55 8.91
C THR A 43 -0.77 7.76 8.63
N ILE A 44 -0.19 7.96 7.45
CA ILE A 44 1.09 7.40 7.04
C ILE A 44 2.00 8.57 6.71
N ALA A 45 3.24 8.52 7.16
CA ALA A 45 4.29 9.43 6.71
C ALA A 45 5.03 8.80 5.52
N ILE A 46 5.15 9.55 4.44
CA ILE A 46 5.87 9.15 3.22
C ILE A 46 7.04 10.11 3.07
N SER A 47 8.27 9.59 3.01
CA SER A 47 9.45 10.42 2.83
C SER A 47 9.39 11.17 1.49
N ASN A 48 10.08 12.32 1.40
CA ASN A 48 10.15 13.12 0.18
C ASN A 48 10.62 12.30 -1.03
N GLU A 49 11.62 11.45 -0.85
CA GLU A 49 12.12 10.58 -1.91
C GLU A 49 11.05 9.59 -2.41
N ASN A 50 10.35 8.95 -1.48
CA ASN A 50 9.24 8.07 -1.83
C ASN A 50 8.07 8.82 -2.47
N HIS A 51 7.78 10.04 -2.03
CA HIS A 51 6.76 10.89 -2.64
C HIS A 51 7.14 11.24 -4.09
N LYS A 52 8.39 11.67 -4.33
CA LYS A 52 8.92 11.91 -5.69
C LYS A 52 8.84 10.66 -6.57
N PHE A 53 9.19 9.48 -6.00
CA PHE A 53 9.08 8.19 -6.70
C PHE A 53 7.63 7.87 -7.07
N LEU A 54 6.69 7.98 -6.13
CA LEU A 54 5.29 7.65 -6.33
C LEU A 54 4.61 8.54 -7.37
N ASN A 55 4.99 9.82 -7.44
CA ASN A 55 4.51 10.75 -8.47
C ASN A 55 4.76 10.29 -9.90
N LYS A 56 5.80 9.49 -10.15
CA LYS A 56 6.11 8.94 -11.47
C LYS A 56 5.08 7.89 -11.90
N TYR A 57 4.45 7.21 -10.96
CA TYR A 57 3.62 6.03 -11.23
C TYR A 57 2.14 6.24 -10.92
N ILE A 58 1.81 7.10 -9.95
CA ILE A 58 0.45 7.27 -9.45
C ILE A 58 -0.12 8.60 -9.98
N ARG A 59 -1.20 8.49 -10.74
CA ARG A 59 -1.91 9.68 -11.23
C ARG A 59 -2.46 10.49 -10.04
N SER A 60 -2.32 11.80 -10.12
CA SER A 60 -2.81 12.77 -9.11
C SER A 60 -2.19 12.60 -7.72
N PHE A 61 -0.97 12.04 -7.63
CA PHE A 61 -0.28 11.90 -6.36
C PHE A 61 0.49 13.17 -5.95
N SER A 62 0.88 14.01 -6.92
CA SER A 62 1.67 15.23 -6.68
C SER A 62 1.01 16.20 -5.70
N THR A 63 -0.33 16.25 -5.70
CA THR A 63 -1.12 17.11 -4.81
C THR A 63 -1.66 16.35 -3.60
N PHE A 64 -1.20 15.11 -3.38
CA PHE A 64 -1.74 14.24 -2.36
C PHE A 64 -0.88 14.24 -1.10
N GLY A 65 -1.51 14.55 0.03
CA GLY A 65 -0.84 14.60 1.33
C GLY A 65 -0.47 16.01 1.79
N TRP A 66 -0.19 16.11 3.07
CA TRP A 66 0.26 17.36 3.71
C TRP A 66 1.77 17.32 3.85
N PRO A 67 2.48 18.31 3.30
CA PRO A 67 3.92 18.40 3.50
C PRO A 67 4.24 18.72 4.96
N SER A 68 5.32 18.17 5.46
CA SER A 68 5.89 18.45 6.77
C SER A 68 7.35 18.82 6.60
N GLU A 69 7.71 20.03 7.02
CA GLU A 69 9.08 20.55 6.95
C GLU A 69 9.89 20.11 8.16
N ASN A 70 9.25 20.04 9.34
CA ASN A 70 9.91 19.77 10.61
C ASN A 70 9.30 18.56 11.32
N ILE A 71 10.16 17.76 11.93
CA ILE A 71 9.77 16.72 12.88
C ILE A 71 10.52 16.97 14.17
N LYS A 72 9.78 17.12 15.27
CA LYS A 72 10.31 17.28 16.61
C LYS A 72 9.92 16.10 17.48
N ILE A 73 10.88 15.57 18.19
CA ILE A 73 10.70 14.47 19.14
C ILE A 73 10.93 15.01 20.54
N TYR A 74 9.99 14.79 21.43
CA TYR A 74 10.02 15.21 22.82
C TYR A 74 10.11 14.03 23.76
N SER A 75 10.72 14.23 24.94
CA SER A 75 10.73 13.23 26.00
C SER A 75 9.38 13.16 26.71
N GLU A 76 8.89 11.96 27.01
CA GLU A 76 7.69 11.79 27.83
C GLU A 76 7.86 12.23 29.28
N LYS A 77 9.10 12.22 29.79
CA LYS A 77 9.42 12.49 31.20
C LYS A 77 9.59 13.99 31.53
N SER A 78 9.77 14.82 30.53
CA SER A 78 9.89 16.28 30.72
C SER A 78 9.11 16.97 29.62
N SER A 79 8.03 17.63 29.98
CA SER A 79 7.10 18.30 29.07
C SER A 79 7.68 19.40 28.17
N SER A 80 8.98 19.60 28.20
CA SER A 80 9.65 20.71 27.50
C SER A 80 11.02 20.39 26.92
N SER A 81 11.60 19.21 27.11
CA SER A 81 12.89 18.89 26.49
C SER A 81 12.71 18.26 25.12
N GLU A 82 12.96 19.04 24.08
CA GLU A 82 13.13 18.57 22.71
C GLU A 82 14.37 17.67 22.66
N LEU A 83 14.19 16.42 22.19
CA LEU A 83 15.27 15.46 22.05
C LEU A 83 15.95 15.57 20.70
N PHE A 84 15.15 15.68 19.64
CA PHE A 84 15.63 15.77 18.27
C PHE A 84 14.71 16.64 17.43
N GLU A 85 15.31 17.39 16.51
CA GLU A 85 14.62 18.06 15.42
C GLU A 85 15.22 17.59 14.08
N PHE A 86 14.35 17.19 13.17
CA PHE A 86 14.72 16.89 11.79
C PHE A 86 14.16 17.99 10.90
N GLN A 87 15.03 18.79 10.33
CA GLN A 87 14.68 19.82 9.36
C GLN A 87 15.61 19.70 8.15
N ILE A 88 15.05 19.63 6.94
CA ILE A 88 15.82 19.79 5.71
C ILE A 88 15.54 21.20 5.20
N LYS A 89 16.57 22.00 5.04
CA LYS A 89 16.42 23.37 4.52
C LYS A 89 15.83 23.33 3.10
N ASN A 90 14.76 24.07 2.90
CA ASN A 90 14.08 24.28 1.63
C ASN A 90 13.42 23.03 0.99
N GLU A 91 13.27 21.94 1.74
CA GLU A 91 12.55 20.75 1.28
C GLU A 91 11.61 20.20 2.37
N ASN A 92 10.53 19.56 1.93
CA ASN A 92 9.67 18.80 2.83
C ASN A 92 10.33 17.49 3.22
N ASN A 93 10.39 17.18 4.50
CA ASN A 93 10.94 15.91 4.99
C ASN A 93 10.01 14.76 4.68
N PHE A 94 8.71 14.98 4.92
CA PHE A 94 7.68 13.97 4.79
C PHE A 94 6.38 14.57 4.24
N TYR A 95 5.54 13.67 3.71
CA TYR A 95 4.16 13.95 3.38
C TYR A 95 3.26 13.07 4.24
N LEU A 96 2.38 13.70 5.01
CA LEU A 96 1.39 12.99 5.83
C LEU A 96 0.16 12.69 4.98
N VAL A 97 -0.22 11.42 4.91
CA VAL A 97 -1.28 10.92 4.05
C VAL A 97 -2.28 10.11 4.84
N LYS A 98 -3.58 10.42 4.73
CA LYS A 98 -4.62 9.58 5.31
C LYS A 98 -4.69 8.22 4.60
N TYR A 99 -4.55 7.14 5.35
CA TYR A 99 -4.54 5.78 4.84
C TYR A 99 -5.73 5.48 3.92
N ASN A 100 -6.94 5.80 4.36
CA ASN A 100 -8.15 5.50 3.61
C ASN A 100 -8.26 6.27 2.30
N GLU A 101 -7.82 7.51 2.28
CA GLU A 101 -7.81 8.34 1.08
C GLU A 101 -6.77 7.81 0.08
N PHE A 102 -5.59 7.46 0.57
CA PHE A 102 -4.54 6.87 -0.27
C PHE A 102 -4.96 5.52 -0.86
N TYR A 103 -5.58 4.66 -0.04
CA TYR A 103 -6.14 3.40 -0.51
C TYR A 103 -7.16 3.61 -1.63
N LYS A 104 -8.10 4.54 -1.45
CA LYS A 104 -9.12 4.88 -2.47
C LYS A 104 -8.49 5.42 -3.75
N LEU A 105 -7.50 6.31 -3.65
CA LEU A 105 -6.76 6.84 -4.79
C LEU A 105 -6.14 5.72 -5.62
N LEU A 106 -5.37 4.83 -4.97
CA LEU A 106 -4.71 3.72 -5.64
C LEU A 106 -5.71 2.76 -6.29
N GLN A 107 -6.79 2.44 -5.60
CA GLN A 107 -7.84 1.56 -6.14
C GLN A 107 -8.54 2.17 -7.34
N ASN A 108 -8.92 3.45 -7.28
CA ASN A 108 -9.59 4.14 -8.37
C ASN A 108 -8.74 4.24 -9.62
N ASN A 109 -7.43 4.43 -9.47
CA ASN A 109 -6.50 4.51 -10.61
C ASN A 109 -6.45 3.22 -11.44
N ILE A 110 -6.69 2.05 -10.82
CA ILE A 110 -6.57 0.75 -11.50
C ILE A 110 -7.89 0.00 -11.65
N LYS A 111 -8.99 0.45 -11.02
CA LYS A 111 -10.28 -0.26 -10.98
C LYS A 111 -10.82 -0.63 -12.37
N ASN A 112 -10.69 0.26 -13.35
CA ASN A 112 -11.18 0.07 -14.72
C ASN A 112 -10.05 -0.20 -15.71
N ASN A 113 -8.86 -0.57 -15.24
CA ASN A 113 -7.73 -0.82 -16.10
C ASN A 113 -7.81 -2.23 -16.70
N LYS A 114 -7.68 -2.34 -18.02
CA LYS A 114 -7.78 -3.61 -18.75
C LYS A 114 -6.74 -4.67 -18.35
N PHE A 115 -5.65 -4.26 -17.72
CA PHE A 115 -4.59 -5.15 -17.26
C PHE A 115 -4.81 -5.65 -15.82
N VAL A 116 -5.82 -5.15 -15.09
CA VAL A 116 -6.08 -5.51 -13.70
C VAL A 116 -7.45 -6.16 -13.53
N LYS A 117 -7.48 -7.29 -12.83
CA LYS A 117 -8.72 -7.96 -12.43
C LYS A 117 -8.77 -8.09 -10.92
N PHE A 118 -9.85 -7.60 -10.31
CA PHE A 118 -10.15 -7.82 -8.90
C PHE A 118 -11.04 -9.06 -8.75
N ILE A 119 -10.54 -10.05 -8.03
CA ILE A 119 -11.20 -11.36 -7.88
C ILE A 119 -11.52 -11.59 -6.41
N LYS A 120 -12.81 -11.52 -6.09
CA LYS A 120 -13.32 -11.81 -4.74
C LYS A 120 -13.33 -13.31 -4.48
N LEU A 121 -12.82 -13.71 -3.32
CA LEU A 121 -12.85 -15.09 -2.85
C LEU A 121 -13.73 -15.21 -1.60
N LYS A 122 -14.40 -16.35 -1.44
CA LYS A 122 -15.06 -16.71 -0.16
C LYS A 122 -14.03 -17.24 0.84
N LYS A 123 -13.08 -18.03 0.35
CA LYS A 123 -11.98 -18.64 1.12
C LYS A 123 -10.77 -18.77 0.21
N TYR A 124 -9.56 -18.62 0.76
CA TYR A 124 -8.34 -18.97 0.04
C TYR A 124 -8.24 -20.49 -0.10
N ASN A 125 -8.09 -20.93 -1.35
CA ASN A 125 -7.65 -22.28 -1.69
C ASN A 125 -6.39 -22.16 -2.55
N LEU A 126 -5.31 -22.84 -2.17
CA LEU A 126 -4.04 -22.77 -2.89
C LEU A 126 -4.08 -23.48 -4.25
N ASP A 127 -5.01 -24.44 -4.43
CA ASP A 127 -5.10 -25.24 -5.66
C ASP A 127 -5.41 -24.36 -6.89
N PHE A 128 -6.09 -23.22 -6.71
CA PHE A 128 -6.37 -22.33 -7.83
C PHE A 128 -5.11 -21.67 -8.39
N LEU A 129 -4.07 -21.50 -7.56
CA LEU A 129 -2.81 -20.90 -8.00
C LEU A 129 -2.08 -21.79 -8.99
N ASN A 130 -2.13 -23.10 -8.78
CA ASN A 130 -1.52 -24.10 -9.65
C ASN A 130 -2.23 -24.21 -11.01
N LYS A 131 -3.54 -23.93 -11.04
CA LYS A 131 -4.36 -24.03 -12.25
C LYS A 131 -4.26 -22.81 -13.20
N LYS A 132 -3.67 -21.70 -12.77
CA LYS A 132 -3.74 -20.40 -13.49
C LYS A 132 -2.42 -19.89 -14.02
N ASN A 133 -1.41 -20.68 -14.26
CA ASN A 133 -0.14 -20.31 -14.92
C ASN A 133 0.33 -18.86 -14.67
N TYR A 134 0.54 -18.51 -13.40
CA TYR A 134 1.14 -17.22 -13.05
C TYR A 134 2.66 -17.29 -13.13
N ASN A 135 3.27 -16.26 -13.73
CA ASN A 135 4.72 -16.14 -13.73
C ASN A 135 5.28 -15.74 -12.35
N LEU A 136 4.47 -15.07 -11.53
CA LEU A 136 4.85 -14.64 -10.19
C LEU A 136 3.61 -14.54 -9.30
N ILE A 137 3.74 -14.99 -8.06
CA ILE A 137 2.72 -14.87 -7.02
C ILE A 137 3.31 -14.06 -5.87
N ILE A 138 2.67 -12.94 -5.54
CA ILE A 138 3.07 -12.08 -4.44
C ILE A 138 1.98 -12.11 -3.38
N ASN A 139 2.37 -12.47 -2.15
CA ASN A 139 1.47 -12.53 -1.02
C ASN A 139 1.77 -11.42 -0.03
N SER A 140 0.82 -10.51 0.17
CA SER A 140 0.84 -9.48 1.21
C SER A 140 -0.34 -9.61 2.18
N ASP A 141 -1.14 -10.67 2.08
CA ASP A 141 -2.24 -10.92 3.00
C ASP A 141 -1.79 -11.81 4.16
N GLN A 142 -1.78 -11.23 5.36
CA GLN A 142 -1.41 -11.93 6.60
C GLN A 142 -2.30 -13.14 6.90
N ASN A 143 -3.54 -13.14 6.43
CA ASN A 143 -4.51 -14.21 6.67
C ASN A 143 -4.50 -15.28 5.58
N SER A 144 -3.65 -15.16 4.57
CA SER A 144 -3.57 -16.16 3.51
C SER A 144 -3.00 -17.48 4.04
N PRO A 145 -3.42 -18.64 3.48
CA PRO A 145 -2.84 -19.92 3.85
C PRO A 145 -1.33 -20.00 3.59
N ILE A 146 -0.83 -19.23 2.61
CA ILE A 146 0.60 -19.15 2.31
C ILE A 146 1.35 -18.55 3.49
N THR A 147 0.85 -17.44 4.06
CA THR A 147 1.46 -16.84 5.25
C THR A 147 1.49 -17.81 6.41
N LYS A 148 0.37 -18.50 6.66
CA LYS A 148 0.26 -19.46 7.76
C LYS A 148 1.18 -20.71 7.56
N LYS A 149 1.38 -21.15 6.31
CA LYS A 149 2.17 -22.33 6.01
C LYS A 149 3.67 -22.07 6.04
N PHE A 150 4.14 -20.93 5.56
CA PHE A 150 5.55 -20.65 5.33
C PHE A 150 6.16 -19.62 6.27
N PHE A 151 5.34 -18.82 6.95
CA PHE A 151 5.79 -17.78 7.86
C PHE A 151 5.20 -18.05 9.24
N HIS A 152 5.81 -18.96 9.99
CA HIS A 152 5.48 -19.15 11.39
C HIS A 152 5.90 -17.89 12.16
N ARG A 153 4.93 -17.27 12.85
CA ARG A 153 5.29 -16.29 13.90
C ARG A 153 5.87 -17.12 15.05
N ILE A 154 7.13 -16.88 15.35
CA ILE A 154 7.75 -17.27 16.60
C ILE A 154 7.20 -16.39 17.70
#